data_d98beba611237c2498a89eac62ff805b
#
_entry.id   d98beba611237c2498a89eac62ff805b
#
_cell.length_a   1.000
_cell.length_b   1.000
_cell.length_c   1.000
_cell.angle_alpha   90.00
_cell.angle_beta   90.00
_cell.angle_gamma   90.00
#
_symmetry.space_group_name_H-M   'P 1'
#
loop_
_entity.id
_entity.type
_entity.pdbx_description
1 polymer ?
#
loop_
_entity_poly.entity_id
_entity_poly.type
_entity_poly.pdbx_seq_one_letter_code
_entity_poly.pdbx_strand_id
1 'polypeptide(L)'
;MSELASLEKSLLDLLSTLDSSNFPLILGGGYGLYLRRTILEQEGTRTLLEHLPEARSTNDLDLFLRPELLCDSNRLASLKSALDELGYTPVEGAEHYPFRKDDPDGFIERGIKIDLLTGPRSSFDGKGLKVDERRVRPNPSVKVHAHPTDEAITLEENLQEVRLSVGEE
;
A
#
# COMPACT_ATOMS: atom_id res chain seq x y z
N MET A 1 -14.93 5.97 16.33
CA MET A 1 -13.93 5.67 15.28
C MET A 1 -14.51 6.10 13.94
N SER A 2 -13.67 6.27 12.91
CA SER A 2 -14.08 6.67 11.56
C SER A 2 -13.47 5.69 10.54
N GLU A 3 -13.88 5.75 9.27
CA GLU A 3 -13.27 4.98 8.19
C GLU A 3 -11.74 5.16 8.16
N LEU A 4 -11.26 6.38 8.35
CA LEU A 4 -9.83 6.68 8.38
C LEU A 4 -9.11 6.01 9.57
N ALA A 5 -9.73 5.91 10.73
CA ALA A 5 -9.16 5.22 11.88
C ALA A 5 -9.07 3.70 11.65
N SER A 6 -10.06 3.11 10.96
CA SER A 6 -9.98 1.68 10.56
C SER A 6 -8.86 1.43 9.55
N LEU A 7 -8.63 2.36 8.61
CA LEU A 7 -7.50 2.26 7.67
C LEU A 7 -6.16 2.41 8.39
N GLU A 8 -6.04 3.38 9.30
CA GLU A 8 -4.83 3.59 10.10
C GLU A 8 -4.47 2.34 10.92
N LYS A 9 -5.44 1.79 11.65
CA LYS A 9 -5.26 0.55 12.41
C LYS A 9 -4.79 -0.59 11.50
N SER A 10 -5.42 -0.76 10.34
CA SER A 10 -5.07 -1.83 9.41
C SER A 10 -3.67 -1.65 8.81
N LEU A 11 -3.23 -0.41 8.56
CA LEU A 11 -1.87 -0.12 8.13
C LEU A 11 -0.86 -0.42 9.25
N LEU A 12 -1.14 -0.01 10.48
CA LEU A 12 -0.29 -0.28 11.64
C LEU A 12 -0.17 -1.78 11.93
N ASP A 13 -1.26 -2.53 11.85
CA ASP A 13 -1.27 -4.00 11.99
C ASP A 13 -0.36 -4.64 10.92
N LEU A 14 -0.47 -4.20 9.66
CA LEU A 14 0.37 -4.71 8.58
C LEU A 14 1.84 -4.39 8.81
N LEU A 15 2.17 -3.16 9.17
CA LEU A 15 3.55 -2.73 9.41
C LEU A 15 4.17 -3.46 10.60
N SER A 16 3.40 -3.72 11.66
CA SER A 16 3.85 -4.48 12.83
C SER A 16 4.15 -5.94 12.49
N THR A 17 3.30 -6.54 11.64
CA THR A 17 3.46 -7.95 11.24
C THR A 17 4.63 -8.14 10.27
N LEU A 18 4.92 -7.12 9.44
CA LEU A 18 5.96 -7.19 8.40
C LEU A 18 7.38 -6.92 8.87
N ASP A 19 7.63 -6.57 10.13
CA ASP A 19 8.93 -5.99 10.51
C ASP A 19 9.34 -4.86 9.55
N SER A 20 8.72 -3.70 9.73
CA SER A 20 8.79 -2.54 8.83
C SER A 20 10.22 -2.04 8.54
N SER A 21 11.22 -2.37 9.38
CA SER A 21 12.62 -2.02 9.15
C SER A 21 13.22 -2.69 7.90
N ASN A 22 12.69 -3.85 7.52
CA ASN A 22 13.16 -4.65 6.39
C ASN A 22 12.20 -4.64 5.18
N PHE A 23 11.05 -3.98 5.31
CA PHE A 23 10.01 -4.00 4.29
C PHE A 23 9.57 -2.58 3.91
N PRO A 24 10.31 -1.88 3.04
CA PRO A 24 9.97 -0.51 2.65
C PRO A 24 8.71 -0.52 1.78
N LEU A 25 7.59 -0.11 2.35
CA LEU A 25 6.33 0.14 1.65
C LEU A 25 6.23 1.62 1.30
N ILE A 26 5.71 1.92 0.11
CA ILE A 26 5.34 3.27 -0.29
C ILE A 26 3.82 3.34 -0.26
N LEU A 27 3.29 4.20 0.58
CA LEU A 27 1.85 4.44 0.67
C LEU A 27 1.46 5.56 -0.29
N GLY A 28 0.52 5.27 -1.17
CA GLY A 28 -0.01 6.22 -2.13
C GLY A 28 -1.52 6.43 -2.00
N GLY A 29 -2.15 6.81 -3.11
CA GLY A 29 -3.59 6.96 -3.20
C GLY A 29 -4.19 7.99 -2.27
N GLY A 30 -5.49 7.85 -2.01
CA GLY A 30 -6.25 8.78 -1.18
C GLY A 30 -5.77 8.84 0.26
N TYR A 31 -5.50 7.68 0.87
CA TYR A 31 -5.03 7.62 2.24
C TYR A 31 -3.60 8.15 2.40
N GLY A 32 -2.71 7.90 1.44
CA GLY A 32 -1.37 8.48 1.43
C GLY A 32 -1.39 10.02 1.36
N LEU A 33 -2.26 10.59 0.54
CA LEU A 33 -2.48 12.05 0.48
C LEU A 33 -3.03 12.60 1.78
N TYR A 34 -3.96 11.90 2.43
CA TYR A 34 -4.50 12.27 3.73
C TYR A 34 -3.40 12.35 4.80
N LEU A 35 -2.58 11.31 4.91
CA LEU A 35 -1.47 11.29 5.88
C LEU A 35 -0.47 12.41 5.61
N ARG A 36 -0.07 12.61 4.36
CA ARG A 36 0.84 13.70 3.98
C ARG A 36 0.29 15.06 4.39
N ARG A 37 -0.98 15.31 4.12
CA ARG A 37 -1.65 16.56 4.53
C ARG A 37 -1.61 16.74 6.04
N THR A 38 -2.00 15.70 6.79
CA THR A 38 -2.02 15.73 8.26
C THR A 38 -0.64 16.08 8.84
N ILE A 39 0.42 15.48 8.31
CA ILE A 39 1.79 15.75 8.73
C ILE A 39 2.19 17.20 8.42
N LEU A 40 1.94 17.68 7.21
CA LEU A 40 2.28 19.06 6.82
C LEU A 40 1.55 20.09 7.71
N GLU A 41 0.29 19.83 8.06
CA GLU A 41 -0.49 20.65 8.98
C GLU A 41 0.10 20.64 10.40
N GLN A 42 0.48 19.45 10.91
CA GLN A 42 1.11 19.30 12.23
C GLN A 42 2.47 19.98 12.33
N GLU A 43 3.27 19.90 11.28
CA GLU A 43 4.60 20.53 11.19
C GLU A 43 4.52 22.05 10.93
N GLY A 44 3.34 22.58 10.64
CA GLY A 44 3.15 23.97 10.25
C GLY A 44 3.89 24.36 8.96
N THR A 45 4.10 23.38 8.08
CA THR A 45 4.85 23.55 6.85
C THR A 45 4.09 24.45 5.88
N ARG A 46 4.72 25.53 5.43
CA ARG A 46 4.13 26.40 4.40
C ARG A 46 4.20 25.71 3.04
N THR A 47 3.06 25.59 2.40
CA THR A 47 2.93 25.08 1.02
C THR A 47 2.64 26.21 0.06
N LEU A 48 2.81 25.97 -1.24
CA LEU A 48 2.41 26.92 -2.29
C LEU A 48 0.88 27.05 -2.43
N LEU A 49 0.15 26.11 -1.85
CA LEU A 49 -1.31 26.11 -1.85
C LEU A 49 -1.81 26.78 -0.57
N GLU A 50 -2.72 27.72 -0.70
CA GLU A 50 -3.37 28.39 0.42
C GLU A 50 -4.19 27.41 1.26
N HIS A 51 -4.79 26.41 0.58
CA HIS A 51 -5.47 25.29 1.20
C HIS A 51 -5.02 23.99 0.52
N LEU A 52 -4.62 23.01 1.32
CA LEU A 52 -4.35 21.66 0.78
C LEU A 52 -5.67 21.00 0.37
N PRO A 53 -5.71 20.34 -0.80
CA PRO A 53 -6.91 19.64 -1.22
C PRO A 53 -7.33 18.61 -0.18
N GLU A 54 -8.62 18.49 0.05
CA GLU A 54 -9.15 17.43 0.90
C GLU A 54 -8.87 16.09 0.25
N ALA A 55 -8.42 15.13 1.06
CA ALA A 55 -8.34 13.75 0.61
C ALA A 55 -9.75 13.27 0.27
N ARG A 56 -9.89 12.62 -0.89
CA ARG A 56 -11.14 11.95 -1.23
C ARG A 56 -11.41 10.88 -0.18
N SER A 57 -12.70 10.62 0.09
CA SER A 57 -13.08 9.45 0.85
C SER A 57 -12.46 8.21 0.20
N THR A 58 -11.72 7.46 0.97
CA THR A 58 -11.05 6.25 0.52
C THR A 58 -11.29 5.16 1.55
N ASN A 59 -11.51 3.95 1.08
CA ASN A 59 -11.68 2.74 1.89
C ASN A 59 -10.62 1.69 1.54
N ASP A 60 -9.58 2.11 0.84
CA ASP A 60 -8.49 1.27 0.40
C ASP A 60 -7.12 1.87 0.77
N LEU A 61 -6.15 0.97 0.91
CA LEU A 61 -4.74 1.26 1.09
C LEU A 61 -4.01 0.92 -0.21
N ASP A 62 -3.50 1.93 -0.90
CA ASP A 62 -2.68 1.76 -2.09
C ASP A 62 -1.22 1.62 -1.69
N LEU A 63 -0.68 0.40 -1.78
CA LEU A 63 0.70 0.08 -1.41
C LEU A 63 1.54 -0.16 -2.65
N PHE A 64 2.51 0.71 -2.89
CA PHE A 64 3.44 0.57 -4.00
C PHE A 64 4.65 -0.26 -3.59
N LEU A 65 4.87 -1.33 -4.33
CA LEU A 65 6.00 -2.24 -4.17
C LEU A 65 7.08 -1.86 -5.17
N ARG A 66 8.30 -1.68 -4.68
CA ARG A 66 9.45 -1.41 -5.54
C ARG A 66 9.79 -2.62 -6.40
N PRO A 67 10.36 -2.43 -7.60
CA PRO A 67 10.77 -3.54 -8.46
C PRO A 67 11.70 -4.56 -7.79
N GLU A 68 12.60 -4.09 -6.94
CA GLU A 68 13.55 -4.94 -6.19
C GLU A 68 12.82 -5.87 -5.22
N LEU A 69 11.74 -5.40 -4.62
CA LEU A 69 10.92 -6.19 -3.71
C LEU A 69 10.14 -7.26 -4.48
N LEU A 70 9.61 -6.93 -5.65
CA LEU A 70 8.92 -7.88 -6.51
C LEU A 70 9.85 -8.97 -7.08
N CYS A 71 11.16 -8.72 -7.15
CA CYS A 71 12.16 -9.71 -7.52
C CYS A 71 12.59 -10.61 -6.34
N ASP A 72 12.26 -10.24 -5.08
CA ASP A 72 12.65 -10.99 -3.87
C ASP A 72 11.53 -11.90 -3.39
N SER A 73 11.62 -13.18 -3.73
CA SER A 73 10.61 -14.18 -3.38
C SER A 73 10.42 -14.35 -1.86
N ASN A 74 11.47 -14.15 -1.06
CA ASN A 74 11.37 -14.29 0.40
C ASN A 74 10.58 -13.14 1.00
N ARG A 75 10.86 -11.91 0.56
CA ARG A 75 10.10 -10.73 1.00
C ARG A 75 8.64 -10.82 0.58
N LEU A 76 8.37 -11.26 -0.66
CA LEU A 76 6.99 -11.46 -1.09
C LEU A 76 6.26 -12.55 -0.29
N ALA A 77 6.96 -13.63 0.06
CA ALA A 77 6.39 -14.66 0.94
C ALA A 77 6.06 -14.09 2.33
N SER A 78 6.91 -13.22 2.89
CA SER A 78 6.65 -12.53 4.14
C SER A 78 5.42 -11.62 4.04
N LEU A 79 5.30 -10.85 2.95
CA LEU A 79 4.11 -10.03 2.70
C LEU A 79 2.83 -10.88 2.61
N LYS A 80 2.90 -11.99 1.86
CA LYS A 80 1.75 -12.91 1.75
C LYS A 80 1.36 -13.49 3.10
N SER A 81 2.34 -13.92 3.90
CA SER A 81 2.09 -14.45 5.23
C SER A 81 1.46 -13.42 6.16
N ALA A 82 1.95 -12.17 6.13
CA ALA A 82 1.37 -11.09 6.92
C ALA A 82 -0.09 -10.79 6.51
N LEU A 83 -0.37 -10.75 5.20
CA LEU A 83 -1.73 -10.56 4.71
C LEU A 83 -2.66 -11.70 5.16
N ASP A 84 -2.20 -12.95 5.10
CA ASP A 84 -2.97 -14.11 5.52
C ASP A 84 -3.23 -14.10 7.04
N GLU A 85 -2.21 -13.79 7.85
CA GLU A 85 -2.31 -13.70 9.30
C GLU A 85 -3.32 -12.62 9.73
N LEU A 86 -3.35 -11.51 9.01
CA LEU A 86 -4.30 -10.42 9.26
C LEU A 86 -5.69 -10.64 8.66
N GLY A 87 -5.94 -11.81 8.05
CA GLY A 87 -7.23 -12.20 7.51
C GLY A 87 -7.55 -11.61 6.13
N TYR A 88 -6.57 -11.07 5.42
CA TYR A 88 -6.78 -10.61 4.06
C TYR A 88 -6.85 -11.77 3.08
N THR A 89 -7.84 -11.75 2.20
CA THR A 89 -8.01 -12.71 1.11
C THR A 89 -7.94 -12.01 -0.24
N PRO A 90 -7.42 -12.67 -1.29
CA PRO A 90 -7.46 -12.12 -2.64
C PRO A 90 -8.90 -11.85 -3.07
N VAL A 91 -9.12 -10.71 -3.72
CA VAL A 91 -10.42 -10.41 -4.32
C VAL A 91 -10.63 -11.31 -5.53
N GLU A 92 -11.77 -11.99 -5.58
CA GLU A 92 -12.14 -12.90 -6.66
C GLU A 92 -12.13 -12.18 -8.03
N GLY A 93 -11.50 -12.80 -9.02
CA GLY A 93 -11.37 -12.26 -10.38
C GLY A 93 -10.33 -11.14 -10.55
N ALA A 94 -9.64 -10.74 -9.50
CA ALA A 94 -8.67 -9.64 -9.53
C ALA A 94 -7.20 -10.08 -9.41
N GLU A 95 -6.91 -11.36 -9.59
CA GLU A 95 -5.59 -11.90 -9.91
C GLU A 95 -4.45 -11.61 -8.91
N HIS A 96 -4.75 -11.66 -7.60
CA HIS A 96 -3.78 -11.62 -6.50
C HIS A 96 -3.01 -10.31 -6.30
N TYR A 97 -3.52 -9.16 -6.74
CA TYR A 97 -2.98 -7.86 -6.35
C TYR A 97 -3.90 -7.04 -5.45
N PRO A 98 -5.25 -7.10 -5.53
CA PRO A 98 -6.09 -6.58 -4.48
C PRO A 98 -6.43 -7.68 -3.47
N PHE A 99 -6.33 -7.29 -2.23
CA PHE A 99 -6.68 -8.12 -1.08
C PHE A 99 -7.75 -7.40 -0.25
N ARG A 100 -8.60 -8.16 0.41
CA ARG A 100 -9.66 -7.61 1.25
C ARG A 100 -9.84 -8.42 2.51
N LYS A 101 -10.18 -7.74 3.59
CA LYS A 101 -10.72 -8.32 4.82
C LYS A 101 -11.95 -7.56 5.26
N ASP A 102 -12.81 -8.20 6.06
CA ASP A 102 -13.90 -7.49 6.72
C ASP A 102 -13.33 -6.44 7.68
N ASP A 103 -14.04 -5.31 7.81
CA ASP A 103 -13.70 -4.32 8.83
C ASP A 103 -14.34 -4.76 10.15
N PRO A 104 -13.53 -5.14 11.17
CA PRO A 104 -14.08 -5.63 12.45
C PRO A 104 -14.87 -4.56 13.19
N ASP A 105 -14.58 -3.30 12.94
CA ASP A 105 -15.26 -2.17 13.57
C ASP A 105 -16.51 -1.72 12.80
N GLY A 106 -16.72 -2.24 11.58
CA GLY A 106 -17.90 -2.02 10.75
C GLY A 106 -18.06 -0.63 10.16
N PHE A 107 -17.03 0.22 10.19
CA PHE A 107 -17.04 1.57 9.61
C PHE A 107 -16.94 1.55 8.10
N ILE A 108 -16.28 0.54 7.54
CA ILE A 108 -16.12 0.34 6.10
C ILE A 108 -16.98 -0.84 5.66
N GLU A 109 -18.18 -0.53 5.19
CA GLU A 109 -19.23 -1.51 4.87
C GLU A 109 -18.76 -2.63 3.90
N ARG A 110 -17.87 -2.28 2.97
CA ARG A 110 -17.32 -3.23 1.99
C ARG A 110 -16.03 -3.91 2.43
N GLY A 111 -15.67 -3.73 3.71
CA GLY A 111 -14.39 -4.19 4.24
C GLY A 111 -13.19 -3.36 3.76
N ILE A 112 -12.06 -3.59 4.41
CA ILE A 112 -10.81 -2.89 4.14
C ILE A 112 -10.09 -3.57 2.99
N LYS A 113 -9.73 -2.80 1.97
CA LYS A 113 -9.04 -3.27 0.78
C LYS A 113 -7.59 -2.79 0.78
N ILE A 114 -6.69 -3.64 0.32
CA ILE A 114 -5.29 -3.30 0.02
C ILE A 114 -5.06 -3.56 -1.46
N ASP A 115 -4.64 -2.54 -2.20
CA ASP A 115 -4.19 -2.66 -3.57
C ASP A 115 -2.66 -2.68 -3.62
N LEU A 116 -2.09 -3.75 -4.16
CA LEU A 116 -0.66 -3.85 -4.39
C LEU A 116 -0.35 -3.30 -5.78
N LEU A 117 0.33 -2.17 -5.80
CA LEU A 117 0.68 -1.41 -7.00
C LEU A 117 2.19 -1.43 -7.21
N THR A 118 2.63 -1.03 -8.38
CA THR A 118 4.05 -0.83 -8.66
C THR A 118 4.25 0.28 -9.71
N GLY A 119 5.49 0.66 -9.94
CA GLY A 119 5.86 1.61 -10.98
C GLY A 119 5.58 1.10 -12.40
N PRO A 120 5.96 1.89 -13.42
CA PRO A 120 5.63 1.58 -14.81
C PRO A 120 6.25 0.27 -15.28
N ARG A 121 5.62 -0.35 -16.27
CA ARG A 121 6.06 -1.63 -16.84
C ARG A 121 7.51 -1.62 -17.30
N SER A 122 7.99 -0.49 -17.80
CA SER A 122 9.40 -0.31 -18.22
C SER A 122 10.42 -0.52 -17.10
N SER A 123 10.02 -0.37 -15.84
CA SER A 123 10.90 -0.63 -14.69
C SER A 123 11.27 -2.10 -14.53
N PHE A 124 10.61 -3.00 -15.27
CA PHE A 124 10.81 -4.44 -15.20
C PHE A 124 11.56 -5.02 -16.40
N ASP A 125 11.99 -4.18 -17.34
CA ASP A 125 12.75 -4.60 -18.51
C ASP A 125 14.05 -5.30 -18.07
N GLY A 126 14.25 -6.51 -18.57
CA GLY A 126 15.42 -7.33 -18.24
C GLY A 126 15.42 -7.99 -16.85
N LYS A 127 14.39 -7.82 -16.03
CA LYS A 127 14.32 -8.41 -14.67
C LYS A 127 13.79 -9.85 -14.63
N GLY A 128 13.43 -10.41 -15.78
CA GLY A 128 12.97 -11.81 -15.86
C GLY A 128 11.58 -12.09 -15.29
N LEU A 129 10.83 -11.04 -14.94
CA LEU A 129 9.45 -11.14 -14.46
C LEU A 129 8.46 -11.18 -15.63
N LYS A 130 7.34 -11.87 -15.43
CA LYS A 130 6.24 -11.83 -16.38
C LYS A 130 5.41 -10.57 -16.12
N VAL A 131 5.39 -9.66 -17.09
CA VAL A 131 4.68 -8.39 -17.02
C VAL A 131 3.65 -8.32 -18.13
N ASP A 132 2.41 -7.99 -17.81
CA ASP A 132 1.36 -7.67 -18.76
C ASP A 132 0.67 -6.34 -18.37
N GLU A 133 -0.39 -5.96 -19.09
CA GLU A 133 -1.09 -4.68 -18.85
C GLU A 133 -1.75 -4.59 -17.47
N ARG A 134 -2.03 -5.72 -16.85
CA ARG A 134 -2.79 -5.78 -15.59
C ARG A 134 -1.92 -6.08 -14.39
N ARG A 135 -0.77 -6.76 -14.59
CA ARG A 135 -0.01 -7.26 -13.46
C ARG A 135 1.45 -7.55 -13.77
N VAL A 136 2.25 -7.35 -12.77
CA VAL A 136 3.59 -7.92 -12.65
C VAL A 136 3.47 -9.20 -11.84
N ARG A 137 3.92 -10.31 -12.42
CA ARG A 137 3.86 -11.65 -11.82
C ARG A 137 5.25 -12.09 -11.40
N PRO A 138 5.56 -11.96 -10.11
CA PRO A 138 6.79 -12.51 -9.56
C PRO A 138 6.76 -14.03 -9.54
N ASN A 139 7.28 -14.63 -8.50
CA ASN A 139 7.29 -16.09 -8.35
C ASN A 139 5.86 -16.66 -8.27
N PRO A 140 5.46 -17.58 -9.16
CA PRO A 140 4.12 -18.16 -9.17
C PRO A 140 3.70 -18.85 -7.87
N SER A 141 4.65 -19.34 -7.08
CA SER A 141 4.36 -20.06 -5.82
C SER A 141 3.84 -19.14 -4.72
N VAL A 142 4.17 -17.84 -4.75
CA VAL A 142 3.82 -16.90 -3.69
C VAL A 142 2.40 -16.35 -3.84
N LYS A 143 1.85 -16.33 -5.05
CA LYS A 143 0.52 -15.79 -5.36
C LYS A 143 0.30 -14.34 -4.90
N VAL A 144 1.33 -13.52 -4.99
CA VAL A 144 1.30 -12.07 -4.83
C VAL A 144 1.73 -11.43 -6.13
N HIS A 145 0.90 -10.59 -6.68
CA HIS A 145 1.16 -9.80 -7.87
C HIS A 145 1.10 -8.32 -7.52
N ALA A 146 1.52 -7.45 -8.42
CA ALA A 146 1.31 -6.01 -8.32
C ALA A 146 0.73 -5.49 -9.64
N HIS A 147 -0.15 -4.51 -9.54
CA HIS A 147 -0.68 -3.82 -10.72
C HIS A 147 0.31 -2.72 -11.16
N PRO A 148 0.83 -2.78 -12.40
CA PRO A 148 1.72 -1.74 -12.89
C PRO A 148 0.93 -0.45 -13.17
N THR A 149 1.49 0.68 -12.75
CA THR A 149 0.88 2.01 -12.92
C THR A 149 1.83 2.86 -13.75
N ASP A 150 1.53 3.03 -15.04
CA ASP A 150 2.41 3.73 -15.98
C ASP A 150 2.57 5.22 -15.62
N GLU A 151 1.63 5.81 -14.89
CA GLU A 151 1.71 7.19 -14.39
C GLU A 151 2.67 7.36 -13.19
N ALA A 152 3.06 6.28 -12.54
CA ALA A 152 3.91 6.32 -11.35
C ALA A 152 5.42 6.34 -11.67
N ILE A 153 5.81 7.11 -12.70
CA ILE A 153 7.22 7.24 -13.14
C ILE A 153 8.11 7.97 -12.11
N THR A 154 7.52 8.83 -11.28
CA THR A 154 8.24 9.60 -10.26
C THR A 154 7.95 9.10 -8.85
N LEU A 155 7.47 7.85 -8.72
CA LEU A 155 7.04 7.28 -7.45
C LEU A 155 8.09 7.36 -6.34
N GLU A 156 9.37 7.24 -6.70
CA GLU A 156 10.48 7.28 -5.75
C GLU A 156 11.06 8.68 -5.54
N GLU A 157 10.54 9.67 -6.25
CA GLU A 157 10.98 11.05 -6.10
C GLU A 157 10.21 11.74 -4.96
N ASN A 158 10.94 12.44 -4.10
CA ASN A 158 10.37 13.21 -2.98
C ASN A 158 9.54 12.36 -1.99
N LEU A 159 9.95 11.13 -1.76
CA LEU A 159 9.38 10.31 -0.70
C LEU A 159 9.61 10.96 0.66
N GLN A 160 8.57 11.00 1.48
CA GLN A 160 8.65 11.41 2.87
C GLN A 160 8.57 10.15 3.74
N GLU A 161 9.60 9.90 4.53
CA GLU A 161 9.56 8.84 5.53
C GLU A 161 8.70 9.29 6.70
N VAL A 162 7.73 8.46 7.06
CA VAL A 162 6.79 8.72 8.14
C VAL A 162 6.91 7.60 9.16
N ARG A 163 7.07 7.98 10.43
CA ARG A 163 7.00 7.05 11.54
C ARG A 163 5.61 7.13 12.16
N LEU A 164 4.88 6.04 12.07
CA LEU A 164 3.60 5.89 12.74
C LEU A 164 3.84 5.22 14.09
N SER A 165 3.33 5.80 15.17
CA SER A 165 3.34 5.20 16.50
C SER A 165 1.96 4.67 16.83
N VAL A 166 1.90 3.45 17.36
CA VAL A 166 0.68 2.98 18.02
C VAL A 166 0.56 3.81 19.30
N GLY A 167 -0.48 4.64 19.38
CA GLY A 167 -0.75 5.37 20.62
C GLY A 167 -0.96 4.36 21.75
N GLU A 168 -0.24 4.51 22.86
CA GLU A 168 -0.59 3.83 24.10
C GLU A 168 -1.96 4.40 24.53
N GLU A 169 -2.98 3.54 24.63
CA GLU A 169 -4.27 3.87 25.25
C GLU A 169 -4.11 4.02 26.78
#